data_a2c5bdb67785971dc769b40f5ddaa4e6
#
_entry.id   a2c5bdb67785971dc769b40f5ddaa4e6
#
_cell.length_a   1.000
_cell.length_b   1.000
_cell.length_c   1.000
_cell.angle_alpha   90.00
_cell.angle_beta   90.00
_cell.angle_gamma   90.00
#
_symmetry.space_group_name_H-M   'P 1'
#
loop_
_entity.id
_entity.type
_entity.pdbx_description
1 polymer ?
#
loop_
_entity_poly.entity_id
_entity_poly.type
_entity_poly.pdbx_seq_one_letter_code
_entity_poly.pdbx_strand_id
1 'polypeptide(L)'
;MTKVREGYRLEHDSIGEKEVPAAAYYGVQTLRAHENFNITGLKMHPDLIISVAQIKKAAAITNFEVGELSKERASAIVKACDEIIDGKLHNQFIVDPIQGGAGTSLNMNAN
;
A
#
# COMPACT_ATOMS: atom_id res chain seq x y z
N MET A 1 27.30 4.56 9.90
CA MET A 1 26.53 3.89 8.84
C MET A 1 25.70 2.77 9.46
N THR A 2 24.38 2.82 9.31
CA THR A 2 23.48 1.81 9.89
C THR A 2 23.56 0.54 9.08
N LYS A 3 23.92 -0.58 9.72
CA LYS A 3 23.93 -1.88 9.06
C LYS A 3 22.52 -2.45 9.02
N VAL A 4 21.99 -2.63 7.83
CA VAL A 4 20.64 -3.21 7.62
C VAL A 4 20.72 -4.73 7.83
N ARG A 5 19.72 -5.29 8.54
CA ARG A 5 19.63 -6.75 8.74
C ARG A 5 19.44 -7.49 7.42
N GLU A 6 19.98 -8.69 7.34
CA GLU A 6 19.75 -9.56 6.18
C GLU A 6 18.24 -9.80 6.00
N GLY A 7 17.76 -9.75 4.75
CA GLY A 7 16.34 -9.90 4.42
C GLY A 7 15.50 -8.63 4.60
N TYR A 8 16.13 -7.51 4.91
CA TYR A 8 15.46 -6.22 5.07
C TYR A 8 16.07 -5.17 4.14
N ARG A 9 15.30 -4.14 3.84
CA ARG A 9 15.80 -2.93 3.19
C ARG A 9 15.54 -1.72 4.10
N LEU A 10 16.37 -0.70 3.99
CA LEU A 10 16.19 0.53 4.76
C LEU A 10 15.33 1.50 3.96
N GLU A 11 14.26 1.98 4.59
CA GLU A 11 13.43 3.06 4.07
C GLU A 11 13.37 4.20 5.07
N HIS A 12 13.00 5.37 4.63
CA HIS A 12 12.85 6.54 5.48
C HIS A 12 11.60 7.34 5.13
N ASP A 13 11.11 8.05 6.12
CA ASP A 13 10.04 9.04 5.98
C ASP A 13 10.37 10.26 6.85
N SER A 14 9.41 11.17 7.04
CA SER A 14 9.61 12.38 7.84
C SER A 14 9.91 12.11 9.33
N ILE A 15 9.64 10.90 9.82
CA ILE A 15 9.85 10.52 11.23
C ILE A 15 11.23 9.90 11.42
N GLY A 16 11.80 9.31 10.40
CA GLY A 16 13.13 8.68 10.45
C GLY A 16 13.25 7.43 9.62
N GLU A 17 14.31 6.69 9.85
CA GLU A 17 14.63 5.44 9.15
C GLU A 17 13.96 4.24 9.81
N LYS A 18 13.63 3.23 8.99
CA LYS A 18 13.04 1.97 9.45
C LYS A 18 13.38 0.84 8.51
N GLU A 19 13.65 -0.33 9.06
CA GLU A 19 13.85 -1.53 8.27
C GLU A 19 12.50 -2.12 7.85
N VAL A 20 12.36 -2.39 6.56
CA VAL A 20 11.18 -3.01 5.95
C VAL A 20 11.60 -4.35 5.35
N PRO A 21 10.80 -5.43 5.46
CA PRO A 21 11.16 -6.69 4.81
C PRO A 21 11.46 -6.47 3.31
N ALA A 22 12.59 -6.99 2.84
CA ALA A 22 13.05 -6.73 1.48
C ALA A 22 12.07 -7.20 0.40
N ALA A 23 11.34 -8.28 0.66
CA ALA A 23 10.36 -8.84 -0.27
C ALA A 23 8.97 -8.17 -0.19
N ALA A 24 8.74 -7.27 0.77
CA ALA A 24 7.45 -6.61 0.93
C ALA A 24 7.18 -5.61 -0.19
N TYR A 25 5.94 -5.60 -0.67
CA TYR A 25 5.46 -4.59 -1.61
C TYR A 25 5.06 -3.28 -0.91
N TYR A 26 4.66 -3.37 0.35
CA TYR A 26 4.37 -2.19 1.16
C TYR A 26 5.65 -1.48 1.61
N GLY A 27 5.52 -0.21 1.96
CA GLY A 27 6.64 0.62 2.41
C GLY A 27 6.63 0.92 3.91
N VAL A 28 7.48 1.86 4.30
CA VAL A 28 7.71 2.23 5.69
C VAL A 28 6.46 2.78 6.39
N GLN A 29 5.65 3.56 5.70
CA GLN A 29 4.44 4.15 6.32
C GLN A 29 3.40 3.10 6.66
N THR A 30 3.22 2.12 5.78
CA THR A 30 2.35 0.97 6.04
C THR A 30 2.84 0.15 7.23
N LEU A 31 4.14 -0.11 7.30
CA LEU A 31 4.72 -0.84 8.42
C LEU A 31 4.52 -0.10 9.74
N ARG A 32 4.70 1.22 9.78
CA ARG A 32 4.42 2.03 10.97
C ARG A 32 2.95 1.96 11.38
N ALA A 33 2.03 2.04 10.42
CA ALA A 33 0.60 1.93 10.69
C ALA A 33 0.24 0.54 11.24
N HIS A 34 0.82 -0.50 10.69
CA HIS A 34 0.62 -1.88 11.18
C HIS A 34 1.07 -2.03 12.64
N GLU A 35 2.20 -1.45 13.00
CA GLU A 35 2.70 -1.49 14.38
C GLU A 35 1.89 -0.62 15.33
N ASN A 36 1.44 0.56 14.88
CA ASN A 36 0.68 1.50 15.68
C ASN A 36 -0.75 1.02 15.98
N PHE A 37 -1.39 0.39 15.00
CA PHE A 37 -2.77 -0.09 15.10
C PHE A 37 -2.83 -1.62 15.15
N ASN A 38 -2.11 -2.21 16.07
CA ASN A 38 -2.14 -3.65 16.32
C ASN A 38 -3.25 -3.97 17.32
N ILE A 39 -4.50 -3.89 16.87
CA ILE A 39 -5.69 -3.95 17.72
C ILE A 39 -6.35 -5.32 17.70
N THR A 40 -6.74 -5.82 16.52
CA THR A 40 -7.49 -7.08 16.39
C THR A 40 -6.64 -8.25 15.88
N GLY A 41 -5.57 -7.96 15.14
CA GLY A 41 -4.80 -8.98 14.42
C GLY A 41 -5.52 -9.53 13.20
N LEU A 42 -6.70 -9.01 12.86
CA LEU A 42 -7.45 -9.42 11.68
C LEU A 42 -6.89 -8.78 10.42
N LYS A 43 -7.23 -9.35 9.28
CA LYS A 43 -6.88 -8.82 7.97
C LYS A 43 -8.04 -8.00 7.41
N MET A 44 -7.70 -7.09 6.48
CA MET A 44 -8.69 -6.34 5.74
C MET A 44 -9.56 -7.27 4.90
N HIS A 45 -10.87 -6.99 4.82
CA HIS A 45 -11.79 -7.81 4.03
C HIS A 45 -11.39 -7.76 2.55
N PRO A 46 -11.35 -8.91 1.83
CA PRO A 46 -10.96 -8.95 0.43
C PRO A 46 -11.77 -8.02 -0.49
N ASP A 47 -13.06 -7.90 -0.26
CA ASP A 47 -13.93 -7.03 -1.08
C ASP A 47 -13.57 -5.55 -0.92
N LEU A 48 -13.14 -5.15 0.27
CA LEU A 48 -12.67 -3.78 0.50
C LEU A 48 -11.35 -3.52 -0.20
N ILE A 49 -10.43 -4.48 -0.18
CA ILE A 49 -9.16 -4.39 -0.92
C ILE A 49 -9.44 -4.23 -2.42
N ILE A 50 -10.32 -5.04 -2.98
CA ILE A 50 -10.72 -4.98 -4.39
C ILE A 50 -11.36 -3.64 -4.71
N SER A 51 -12.26 -3.14 -3.86
CA SER A 51 -12.93 -1.85 -4.06
C SER A 51 -11.93 -0.69 -4.07
N VAL A 52 -10.95 -0.68 -3.17
CA VAL A 52 -9.88 0.32 -3.15
C VAL A 52 -9.06 0.25 -4.43
N ALA A 53 -8.71 -0.93 -4.90
CA ALA A 53 -7.99 -1.11 -6.16
C ALA A 53 -8.80 -0.58 -7.37
N GLN A 54 -10.11 -0.80 -7.38
CA GLN A 54 -10.99 -0.26 -8.42
C GLN A 54 -11.01 1.27 -8.41
N ILE A 55 -11.06 1.89 -7.24
CA ILE A 55 -10.98 3.34 -7.08
C ILE A 55 -9.64 3.88 -7.61
N LYS A 56 -8.55 3.26 -7.22
CA LYS A 56 -7.20 3.66 -7.69
C LYS A 56 -7.06 3.50 -9.20
N LYS A 57 -7.60 2.44 -9.77
CA LYS A 57 -7.63 2.23 -11.22
C LYS A 57 -8.40 3.34 -11.94
N ALA A 58 -9.61 3.64 -11.48
CA ALA A 58 -10.42 4.72 -12.05
C ALA A 58 -9.72 6.07 -11.96
N ALA A 59 -9.10 6.36 -10.81
CA ALA A 59 -8.34 7.59 -10.61
C ALA A 59 -7.14 7.69 -11.57
N ALA A 60 -6.41 6.60 -11.78
CA ALA A 60 -5.28 6.58 -12.72
C ALA A 60 -5.71 6.85 -14.15
N ILE A 61 -6.80 6.24 -14.61
CA ILE A 61 -7.36 6.44 -15.94
C ILE A 61 -7.80 7.89 -16.11
N THR A 62 -8.54 8.43 -15.16
CA THR A 62 -9.05 9.80 -15.19
C THR A 62 -7.89 10.81 -15.19
N ASN A 63 -6.91 10.64 -14.32
CA ASN A 63 -5.77 11.55 -14.24
C ASN A 63 -4.89 11.50 -15.51
N PHE A 64 -4.82 10.37 -16.17
CA PHE A 64 -4.19 10.29 -17.49
C PHE A 64 -4.99 11.07 -18.53
N GLU A 65 -6.31 10.91 -18.59
CA GLU A 65 -7.18 11.57 -19.57
C GLU A 65 -7.15 13.11 -19.44
N VAL A 66 -7.05 13.62 -18.22
CA VAL A 66 -6.98 15.08 -17.97
C VAL A 66 -5.55 15.62 -17.98
N GLY A 67 -4.54 14.81 -18.29
CA GLY A 67 -3.16 15.25 -18.45
C GLY A 67 -2.34 15.39 -17.16
N GLU A 68 -2.87 14.93 -16.02
CA GLU A 68 -2.18 15.02 -14.72
C GLU A 68 -1.24 13.84 -14.43
N LEU A 69 -1.35 12.77 -15.20
CA LEU A 69 -0.56 11.56 -15.02
C LEU A 69 -0.02 11.08 -16.36
N SER A 70 1.26 10.71 -16.42
CA SER A 70 1.85 10.20 -17.66
C SER A 70 1.24 8.84 -18.04
N LYS A 71 1.26 8.52 -19.33
CA LYS A 71 0.77 7.23 -19.83
C LYS A 71 1.50 6.05 -19.17
N GLU A 72 2.81 6.16 -19.01
CA GLU A 72 3.62 5.09 -18.40
C GLU A 72 3.21 4.81 -16.97
N ARG A 73 3.05 5.87 -16.17
CA ARG A 73 2.62 5.73 -14.77
C ARG A 73 1.18 5.22 -14.67
N ALA A 74 0.27 5.75 -15.48
CA ALA A 74 -1.11 5.30 -15.50
C ALA A 74 -1.21 3.82 -15.86
N SER A 75 -0.48 3.37 -16.87
CA SER A 75 -0.47 1.97 -17.29
C SER A 75 0.07 1.05 -16.21
N ALA A 76 1.13 1.46 -15.50
CA ALA A 76 1.69 0.69 -14.41
C ALA A 76 0.72 0.56 -13.23
N ILE A 77 0.05 1.66 -12.87
CA ILE A 77 -0.94 1.67 -11.78
C ILE A 77 -2.14 0.78 -12.14
N VAL A 78 -2.67 0.91 -13.37
CA VAL A 78 -3.79 0.09 -13.83
C VAL A 78 -3.44 -1.40 -13.80
N LYS A 79 -2.25 -1.76 -14.25
CA LYS A 79 -1.77 -3.15 -14.21
C LYS A 79 -1.69 -3.67 -12.78
N ALA A 80 -1.14 -2.90 -11.87
CA ALA A 80 -1.06 -3.28 -10.45
C ALA A 80 -2.46 -3.43 -9.84
N CYS A 81 -3.37 -2.52 -10.14
CA CYS A 81 -4.76 -2.61 -9.68
C CYS A 81 -5.45 -3.87 -10.20
N ASP A 82 -5.26 -4.21 -11.47
CA ASP A 82 -5.84 -5.42 -12.07
C ASP A 82 -5.34 -6.69 -11.38
N GLU A 83 -4.05 -6.75 -11.01
CA GLU A 83 -3.51 -7.88 -10.25
C GLU A 83 -4.19 -8.02 -8.87
N ILE A 84 -4.41 -6.91 -8.18
CA ILE A 84 -5.10 -6.90 -6.88
C ILE A 84 -6.58 -7.31 -7.04
N ILE A 85 -7.25 -6.81 -8.05
CA ILE A 85 -8.66 -7.15 -8.36
C ILE A 85 -8.79 -8.66 -8.66
N ASP A 86 -7.81 -9.24 -9.32
CA ASP A 86 -7.75 -10.68 -9.59
C ASP A 86 -7.42 -11.54 -8.36
N GLY A 87 -7.25 -10.94 -7.19
CA GLY A 87 -6.99 -11.65 -5.93
C GLY A 87 -5.52 -11.81 -5.57
N LYS A 88 -4.61 -11.22 -6.34
CA LYS A 88 -3.17 -11.25 -6.05
C LYS A 88 -2.79 -10.17 -5.04
N LEU A 89 -1.69 -10.37 -4.35
CA LEU A 89 -1.08 -9.41 -3.43
C LEU A 89 -1.92 -9.05 -2.19
N HIS A 90 -3.01 -9.75 -1.93
CA HIS A 90 -3.85 -9.48 -0.76
C HIS A 90 -3.10 -9.66 0.56
N ASN A 91 -2.10 -10.54 0.60
CA ASN A 91 -1.21 -10.74 1.74
C ASN A 91 -0.29 -9.54 2.01
N GLN A 92 -0.17 -8.60 1.09
CA GLN A 92 0.57 -7.35 1.27
C GLN A 92 -0.24 -6.25 1.96
N PHE A 93 -1.54 -6.45 2.11
CA PHE A 93 -2.43 -5.57 2.87
C PHE A 93 -2.40 -6.02 4.33
N ILE A 94 -1.46 -5.45 5.08
CA ILE A 94 -1.12 -5.90 6.44
C ILE A 94 -1.76 -5.08 7.55
N VAL A 95 -2.37 -3.94 7.23
CA VAL A 95 -2.95 -3.06 8.26
C VAL A 95 -4.21 -3.67 8.87
N ASP A 96 -4.39 -3.40 10.16
CA ASP A 96 -5.56 -3.84 10.91
C ASP A 96 -6.83 -3.15 10.36
N PRO A 97 -7.99 -3.82 10.33
CA PRO A 97 -9.25 -3.18 9.93
C PRO A 97 -9.69 -2.07 10.89
N ILE A 98 -9.23 -2.10 12.14
CA ILE A 98 -9.46 -1.01 13.10
C ILE A 98 -8.32 0.01 12.97
N GLN A 99 -8.65 1.19 12.52
CA GLN A 99 -7.69 2.28 12.25
C GLN A 99 -8.31 3.62 12.64
N GLY A 100 -7.57 4.70 12.37
CA GLY A 100 -8.12 6.06 12.53
C GLY A 100 -9.33 6.29 11.61
N GLY A 101 -10.24 7.19 12.01
CA GLY A 101 -11.53 7.37 11.37
C GLY A 101 -11.49 7.74 9.88
N ALA A 102 -10.37 8.29 9.39
CA ALA A 102 -10.22 8.66 7.98
C ALA A 102 -9.80 7.50 7.07
N GLY A 103 -9.44 6.34 7.64
CA GLY A 103 -9.03 5.17 6.86
C GLY A 103 -7.67 5.31 6.17
N THR A 104 -6.82 6.20 6.65
CA THR A 104 -5.53 6.52 6.02
C THR A 104 -4.61 5.32 5.90
N SER A 105 -4.60 4.44 6.91
CA SER A 105 -3.72 3.26 6.92
C SER A 105 -3.96 2.35 5.72
N LEU A 106 -5.22 2.06 5.41
CA LEU A 106 -5.58 1.26 4.24
C LEU A 106 -5.19 1.96 2.93
N ASN A 107 -5.45 3.26 2.83
CA ASN A 107 -5.08 4.03 1.64
C ASN A 107 -3.58 4.01 1.38
N MET A 108 -2.77 4.23 2.41
CA MET A 108 -1.31 4.19 2.31
C MET A 108 -0.80 2.79 1.98
N ASN A 109 -1.46 1.75 2.50
CA ASN A 109 -1.11 0.37 2.20
C ASN A 109 -1.39 0.04 0.73
N ALA A 110 -2.50 0.52 0.17
CA ALA A 110 -2.83 0.34 -1.25
C ALA A 110 -1.84 1.07 -2.18
N ASN A 111 -1.39 2.26 -1.77
CA ASN A 111 -0.42 3.03 -2.54
C ASN A 111 0.93 2.32 -2.64
#